data_25b9c2141af56531fe9fe624b9e7e8cf
#
_entry.id   25b9c2141af56531fe9fe624b9e7e8cf
#
_cell.length_a   1.000
_cell.length_b   1.000
_cell.length_c   1.000
_cell.angle_alpha   90.00
_cell.angle_beta   90.00
_cell.angle_gamma   90.00
#
_symmetry.space_group_name_H-M   'P 1'
#
loop_
_entity.id
_entity.type
_entity.pdbx_description
1 polymer ?
#
loop_
_entity_poly.entity_id
_entity_poly.type
_entity_poly.pdbx_seq_one_letter_code
_entity_poly.pdbx_strand_id
1 'polypeptide(L)'
;MSFTVTQYILFLFSFFAVGGAMSLAAYRDDRTASFVGSVFAGLGSLAGLCAGIAAIVAPQATTYSIATMFPFLTLSIHIDKLAGIFLTIISLVAFLATVYGYGYMRHYFGKYNIGAFYFFYNLFLGSMMLVTLANHALFFLVAWELMSLASYFLVVFDHKEH
;
A
#
# COMPACT_ATOMS: atom_id res chain seq x y z
N MET A 1 -4.17 23.30 -11.66
CA MET A 1 -4.17 22.94 -10.23
C MET A 1 -2.99 22.00 -10.03
N SER A 2 -1.92 22.47 -9.41
CA SER A 2 -0.81 21.58 -8.99
C SER A 2 -1.23 20.88 -7.70
N PHE A 3 -1.44 19.57 -7.76
CA PHE A 3 -1.67 18.78 -6.55
C PHE A 3 -0.43 18.88 -5.64
N THR A 4 -0.67 19.06 -4.35
CA THR A 4 0.41 19.04 -3.36
C THR A 4 0.84 17.59 -3.08
N VAL A 5 2.09 17.37 -2.66
CA VAL A 5 2.61 16.03 -2.30
C VAL A 5 1.67 15.31 -1.34
N THR A 6 1.10 16.05 -0.40
CA THR A 6 0.13 15.55 0.59
C THR A 6 -1.12 14.95 -0.05
N GLN A 7 -1.66 15.58 -1.09
CA GLN A 7 -2.85 15.06 -1.78
C GLN A 7 -2.57 13.73 -2.47
N TYR A 8 -1.39 13.59 -3.11
CA TYR A 8 -1.00 12.30 -3.69
C TYR A 8 -0.84 11.21 -2.64
N ILE A 9 -0.30 11.53 -1.46
CA ILE A 9 -0.17 10.57 -0.35
C ILE A 9 -1.52 10.17 0.21
N LEU A 10 -2.46 11.11 0.36
CA LEU A 10 -3.83 10.80 0.77
C LEU A 10 -4.53 9.89 -0.25
N PHE A 11 -4.40 10.15 -1.55
CA PHE A 11 -4.94 9.28 -2.58
C PHE A 11 -4.32 7.88 -2.55
N LEU A 12 -3.00 7.79 -2.39
CA LEU A 12 -2.27 6.54 -2.29
C LEU A 12 -2.85 5.64 -1.19
N PHE A 13 -2.91 6.13 0.05
CA PHE A 13 -3.43 5.35 1.17
C PHE A 13 -4.93 5.07 1.06
N SER A 14 -5.71 6.03 0.54
CA SER A 14 -7.14 5.84 0.30
C SER A 14 -7.39 4.73 -0.72
N PHE A 15 -6.64 4.68 -1.81
CA PHE A 15 -6.79 3.63 -2.83
C PHE A 15 -6.44 2.26 -2.26
N PHE A 16 -5.35 2.10 -1.53
CA PHE A 16 -5.01 0.82 -0.92
C PHE A 16 -6.03 0.38 0.13
N ALA A 17 -6.50 1.28 0.99
CA ALA A 17 -7.52 0.96 1.99
C ALA A 17 -8.85 0.55 1.36
N VAL A 18 -9.34 1.34 0.40
CA VAL A 18 -10.59 1.05 -0.32
C VAL A 18 -10.46 -0.23 -1.14
N GLY A 19 -9.35 -0.39 -1.87
CA GLY A 19 -9.08 -1.58 -2.69
C GLY A 19 -9.06 -2.86 -1.87
N GLY A 20 -8.38 -2.85 -0.72
CA GLY A 20 -8.36 -3.97 0.21
C GLY A 20 -9.74 -4.29 0.77
N ALA A 21 -10.45 -3.29 1.29
CA ALA A 21 -11.78 -3.46 1.86
C ALA A 21 -12.80 -3.96 0.83
N MET A 22 -12.81 -3.40 -0.37
CA MET A 22 -13.73 -3.80 -1.45
C MET A 22 -13.43 -5.20 -1.97
N SER A 23 -12.15 -5.58 -2.09
CA SER A 23 -11.76 -6.94 -2.47
C SER A 23 -12.24 -7.96 -1.45
N LEU A 24 -12.11 -7.64 -0.16
CA LEU A 24 -12.59 -8.50 0.91
C LEU A 24 -14.13 -8.58 0.91
N ALA A 25 -14.83 -7.48 0.65
CA ALA A 25 -16.29 -7.48 0.52
C ALA A 25 -16.78 -8.31 -0.68
N ALA A 26 -16.01 -8.37 -1.76
CA ALA A 26 -16.28 -9.15 -2.97
C ALA A 26 -15.82 -10.62 -2.87
N TYR A 27 -15.59 -11.18 -1.68
CA TYR A 27 -15.02 -12.52 -1.46
C TYR A 27 -15.78 -13.68 -2.13
N ARG A 28 -17.03 -13.47 -2.53
CA ARG A 28 -17.86 -14.48 -3.20
C ARG A 28 -17.68 -14.55 -4.71
N ASP A 29 -17.07 -13.52 -5.31
CA ASP A 29 -16.79 -13.45 -6.74
C ASP A 29 -15.32 -13.13 -6.98
N ASP A 30 -14.54 -14.17 -7.26
CA ASP A 30 -13.10 -14.10 -7.48
C ASP A 30 -12.72 -13.11 -8.58
N ARG A 31 -13.54 -13.00 -9.63
CA ARG A 31 -13.29 -12.07 -10.75
C ARG A 31 -13.41 -10.64 -10.29
N THR A 32 -14.49 -10.31 -9.60
CA THR A 32 -14.72 -8.95 -9.08
C THR A 32 -13.69 -8.60 -8.01
N ALA A 33 -13.39 -9.50 -7.08
CA ALA A 33 -12.36 -9.30 -6.05
C ALA A 33 -10.98 -9.04 -6.67
N SER A 34 -10.58 -9.86 -7.65
CA SER A 34 -9.30 -9.70 -8.35
C SER A 34 -9.23 -8.40 -9.15
N PHE A 35 -10.29 -8.07 -9.88
CA PHE A 35 -10.33 -6.85 -10.68
C PHE A 35 -10.26 -5.60 -9.81
N VAL A 36 -11.14 -5.51 -8.81
CA VAL A 36 -11.19 -4.36 -7.89
C VAL A 36 -9.87 -4.22 -7.14
N GLY A 37 -9.38 -5.30 -6.53
CA GLY A 37 -8.12 -5.28 -5.78
C GLY A 37 -6.93 -4.85 -6.60
N SER A 38 -6.81 -5.35 -7.84
CA SER A 38 -5.73 -4.96 -8.75
C SER A 38 -5.86 -3.52 -9.24
N VAL A 39 -7.07 -3.08 -9.61
CA VAL A 39 -7.28 -1.70 -10.09
C VAL A 39 -6.91 -0.69 -9.02
N PHE A 40 -7.38 -0.89 -7.78
CA PHE A 40 -7.07 0.01 -6.69
C PHE A 40 -5.59 -0.07 -6.26
N ALA A 41 -4.97 -1.26 -6.29
CA ALA A 41 -3.53 -1.39 -6.06
C ALA A 41 -2.71 -0.65 -7.14
N GLY A 42 -3.12 -0.75 -8.40
CA GLY A 42 -2.51 -0.01 -9.51
C GLY A 42 -2.66 1.50 -9.36
N LEU A 43 -3.87 1.99 -9.04
CA LEU A 43 -4.12 3.41 -8.81
C LEU A 43 -3.35 3.95 -7.60
N GLY A 44 -3.30 3.18 -6.50
CA GLY A 44 -2.49 3.51 -5.33
C GLY A 44 -1.01 3.60 -5.66
N SER A 45 -0.49 2.66 -6.45
CA SER A 45 0.90 2.66 -6.91
C SER A 45 1.20 3.85 -7.83
N LEU A 46 0.31 4.21 -8.74
CA LEU A 46 0.45 5.40 -9.58
C LEU A 46 0.42 6.70 -8.75
N ALA A 47 -0.47 6.78 -7.77
CA ALA A 47 -0.49 7.91 -6.85
C ALA A 47 0.81 8.02 -6.04
N GLY A 48 1.36 6.87 -5.60
CA GLY A 48 2.66 6.79 -4.93
C GLY A 48 3.82 7.23 -5.83
N LEU A 49 3.80 6.86 -7.11
CA LEU A 49 4.80 7.30 -8.08
C LEU A 49 4.75 8.84 -8.24
N CYS A 50 3.55 9.39 -8.41
CA CYS A 50 3.37 10.85 -8.49
C CYS A 50 3.82 11.54 -7.19
N ALA A 51 3.49 10.98 -6.02
CA ALA A 51 3.91 11.50 -4.72
C ALA A 51 5.43 11.49 -4.57
N GLY A 52 6.08 10.38 -4.95
CA GLY A 52 7.54 10.24 -4.88
C GLY A 52 8.25 11.24 -5.77
N ILE A 53 7.85 11.36 -7.04
CA ILE A 53 8.41 12.35 -7.97
C ILE A 53 8.19 13.77 -7.45
N ALA A 54 6.97 14.08 -6.98
CA ALA A 54 6.67 15.40 -6.44
C ALA A 54 7.51 15.74 -5.19
N ALA A 55 7.78 14.75 -4.33
CA ALA A 55 8.63 14.92 -3.15
C ALA A 55 10.10 15.19 -3.52
N ILE A 56 10.63 14.54 -4.57
CA ILE A 56 12.00 14.77 -5.06
C ILE A 56 12.17 16.20 -5.59
N VAL A 57 11.14 16.70 -6.30
CA VAL A 57 11.17 18.04 -6.92
C VAL A 57 10.82 19.13 -5.89
N ALA A 58 10.16 18.79 -4.79
CA ALA A 58 9.77 19.76 -3.77
C ALA A 58 10.99 20.49 -3.17
N PRO A 59 10.92 21.81 -2.99
CA PRO A 59 12.03 22.60 -2.48
C PRO A 59 12.30 22.35 -0.99
N GLN A 60 11.29 21.95 -0.24
CA GLN A 60 11.34 21.75 1.21
C GLN A 60 10.68 20.44 1.60
N ALA A 61 11.24 19.77 2.63
CA ALA A 61 10.62 18.63 3.26
C ALA A 61 9.35 19.04 4.02
N THR A 62 8.38 18.15 4.07
CA THR A 62 7.11 18.39 4.76
C THR A 62 6.91 17.35 5.83
N THR A 63 6.57 17.77 7.04
CA THR A 63 6.27 16.88 8.17
C THR A 63 4.82 17.08 8.60
N TYR A 64 4.10 15.97 8.74
CA TYR A 64 2.75 15.96 9.32
C TYR A 64 2.77 15.10 10.57
N SER A 65 2.23 15.62 11.66
CA SER A 65 2.10 14.89 12.90
C SER A 65 0.66 15.00 13.44
N ILE A 66 0.10 13.86 13.81
CA ILE A 66 -1.18 13.76 14.46
C ILE A 66 -0.92 13.23 15.86
N ALA A 67 -1.22 14.05 16.88
CA ALA A 67 -1.16 13.61 18.26
C ALA A 67 -2.25 12.55 18.50
N THR A 68 -1.86 11.42 19.08
CA THR A 68 -2.81 10.37 19.46
C THR A 68 -3.18 10.52 20.94
N MET A 69 -4.20 9.78 21.39
CA MET A 69 -4.56 9.71 22.80
C MET A 69 -3.43 9.15 23.69
N PHE A 70 -2.47 8.45 23.10
CA PHE A 70 -1.33 7.89 23.81
C PHE A 70 -0.16 8.87 23.77
N PRO A 71 0.33 9.37 24.93
CA PRO A 71 1.37 10.39 24.98
C PRO A 71 2.73 9.95 24.43
N PHE A 72 2.93 8.64 24.25
CA PHE A 72 4.15 8.05 23.71
C PHE A 72 4.06 7.66 22.22
N LEU A 73 2.89 7.81 21.57
CA LEU A 73 2.68 7.47 20.16
C LEU A 73 2.24 8.71 19.40
N THR A 74 3.11 9.23 18.56
CA THR A 74 2.79 10.29 17.59
C THR A 74 2.78 9.70 16.19
N LEU A 75 1.65 9.78 15.49
CA LEU A 75 1.59 9.42 14.08
C LEU A 75 2.23 10.56 13.27
N SER A 76 3.52 10.45 13.03
CA SER A 76 4.29 11.46 12.30
C SER A 76 4.85 10.86 11.02
N ILE A 77 4.58 11.53 9.91
CA ILE A 77 5.15 11.23 8.60
C ILE A 77 6.06 12.37 8.17
N HIS A 78 7.19 12.03 7.59
CA HIS A 78 8.17 12.97 7.04
C HIS A 78 8.38 12.67 5.56
N ILE A 79 8.26 13.69 4.75
CA ILE A 79 8.36 13.60 3.31
C ILE A 79 9.53 14.47 2.89
N ASP A 80 10.65 13.84 2.66
CA ASP A 80 11.87 14.44 2.14
C ASP A 80 12.25 13.83 0.77
N LYS A 81 13.35 14.24 0.21
CA LYS A 81 13.83 13.72 -1.07
C LYS A 81 14.21 12.25 -1.01
N LEU A 82 14.72 11.79 0.14
CA LEU A 82 15.08 10.38 0.34
C LEU A 82 13.85 9.51 0.39
N ALA A 83 12.83 9.88 1.17
CA ALA A 83 11.53 9.22 1.19
C ALA A 83 10.89 9.21 -0.21
N GLY A 84 11.02 10.32 -0.96
CA GLY A 84 10.56 10.44 -2.34
C GLY A 84 11.21 9.42 -3.29
N ILE A 85 12.52 9.18 -3.17
CA ILE A 85 13.24 8.18 -3.97
C ILE A 85 12.71 6.77 -3.65
N PHE A 86 12.65 6.40 -2.37
CA PHE A 86 12.12 5.09 -1.97
C PHE A 86 10.67 4.90 -2.40
N LEU A 87 9.82 5.91 -2.20
CA LEU A 87 8.42 5.86 -2.61
C LEU A 87 8.28 5.65 -4.13
N THR A 88 9.12 6.31 -4.93
CA THR A 88 9.14 6.14 -6.39
C THR A 88 9.51 4.72 -6.79
N ILE A 89 10.59 4.17 -6.21
CA ILE A 89 11.05 2.81 -6.53
C ILE A 89 10.01 1.77 -6.12
N ILE A 90 9.50 1.85 -4.89
CA ILE A 90 8.50 0.92 -4.38
C ILE A 90 7.23 0.99 -5.22
N SER A 91 6.76 2.19 -5.55
CA SER A 91 5.56 2.39 -6.35
C SER A 91 5.70 1.82 -7.77
N LEU A 92 6.86 1.99 -8.40
CA LEU A 92 7.12 1.44 -9.72
C LEU A 92 7.07 -0.08 -9.70
N VAL A 93 7.77 -0.72 -8.75
CA VAL A 93 7.79 -2.17 -8.60
C VAL A 93 6.39 -2.69 -8.27
N ALA A 94 5.67 -2.03 -7.35
CA ALA A 94 4.31 -2.39 -6.97
C ALA A 94 3.35 -2.32 -8.16
N PHE A 95 3.45 -1.29 -9.00
CA PHE A 95 2.63 -1.17 -10.20
C PHE A 95 2.88 -2.33 -11.18
N LEU A 96 4.14 -2.62 -11.48
CA LEU A 96 4.51 -3.72 -12.38
C LEU A 96 4.07 -5.08 -11.81
N ALA A 97 4.28 -5.30 -10.51
CA ALA A 97 3.84 -6.51 -9.81
C ALA A 97 2.32 -6.66 -9.83
N THR A 98 1.57 -5.56 -9.70
CA THR A 98 0.09 -5.57 -9.78
C THR A 98 -0.40 -5.97 -11.17
N VAL A 99 0.19 -5.40 -12.22
CA VAL A 99 -0.17 -5.74 -13.62
C VAL A 99 0.10 -7.22 -13.91
N TYR A 100 1.27 -7.71 -13.52
CA TYR A 100 1.61 -9.13 -13.65
C TYR A 100 0.70 -10.03 -12.81
N GLY A 101 0.51 -9.67 -11.54
CA GLY A 101 -0.26 -10.42 -10.55
C GLY A 101 -1.72 -10.59 -10.95
N TYR A 102 -2.33 -9.61 -11.60
CA TYR A 102 -3.69 -9.72 -12.11
C TYR A 102 -3.86 -10.89 -13.10
N GLY A 103 -2.91 -11.07 -14.01
CA GLY A 103 -2.90 -12.21 -14.93
C GLY A 103 -2.64 -13.54 -14.22
N TYR A 104 -1.66 -13.54 -13.33
CA TYR A 104 -1.22 -14.73 -12.59
C TYR A 104 -2.30 -15.31 -11.69
N MET A 105 -3.00 -14.46 -10.94
CA MET A 105 -4.01 -14.88 -9.96
C MET A 105 -5.26 -15.55 -10.57
N ARG A 106 -5.48 -15.41 -11.88
CA ARG A 106 -6.60 -16.08 -12.56
C ARG A 106 -6.52 -17.62 -12.50
N HIS A 107 -5.33 -18.19 -12.37
CA HIS A 107 -5.13 -19.64 -12.25
C HIS A 107 -5.59 -20.21 -10.90
N TYR A 108 -5.79 -19.33 -9.90
CA TYR A 108 -6.19 -19.69 -8.54
C TYR A 108 -7.69 -19.48 -8.27
N PHE A 109 -8.46 -19.02 -9.26
CA PHE A 109 -9.89 -18.79 -9.11
C PHE A 109 -10.62 -20.11 -8.80
N GLY A 110 -11.52 -20.07 -7.79
CA GLY A 110 -12.25 -21.23 -7.29
C GLY A 110 -11.46 -22.17 -6.39
N LYS A 111 -10.14 -21.95 -6.24
CA LYS A 111 -9.29 -22.77 -5.35
C LYS A 111 -9.01 -22.09 -4.02
N TYR A 112 -8.86 -20.77 -4.04
CA TYR A 112 -8.47 -19.95 -2.88
C TYR A 112 -9.34 -18.71 -2.75
N ASN A 113 -9.33 -18.10 -1.56
CA ASN A 113 -10.05 -16.85 -1.32
C ASN A 113 -9.31 -15.65 -1.91
N ILE A 114 -9.59 -15.32 -3.16
CA ILE A 114 -8.96 -14.22 -3.90
C ILE A 114 -9.20 -12.86 -3.23
N GLY A 115 -10.36 -12.66 -2.60
CA GLY A 115 -10.67 -11.43 -1.87
C GLY A 115 -9.72 -11.19 -0.70
N ALA A 116 -9.42 -12.24 0.08
CA ALA A 116 -8.46 -12.16 1.18
C ALA A 116 -7.03 -11.91 0.66
N PHE A 117 -6.63 -12.53 -0.46
CA PHE A 117 -5.34 -12.27 -1.09
C PHE A 117 -5.18 -10.79 -1.43
N TYR A 118 -6.11 -10.19 -2.15
CA TYR A 118 -6.01 -8.78 -2.53
C TYR A 118 -6.17 -7.81 -1.37
N PHE A 119 -6.88 -8.20 -0.31
CA PHE A 119 -6.88 -7.44 0.94
C PHE A 119 -5.47 -7.34 1.53
N PHE A 120 -4.81 -8.48 1.74
CA PHE A 120 -3.44 -8.50 2.28
C PHE A 120 -2.42 -7.90 1.31
N TYR A 121 -2.62 -8.04 0.01
CA TYR A 121 -1.77 -7.41 -1.00
C TYR A 121 -1.83 -5.89 -0.94
N ASN A 122 -3.02 -5.28 -0.90
CA ASN A 122 -3.17 -3.84 -0.75
C ASN A 122 -2.64 -3.35 0.61
N LEU A 123 -2.88 -4.12 1.69
CA LEU A 123 -2.36 -3.82 3.02
C LEU A 123 -0.83 -3.86 3.03
N PHE A 124 -0.22 -4.85 2.40
CA PHE A 124 1.23 -4.98 2.25
C PHE A 124 1.84 -3.78 1.52
N LEU A 125 1.29 -3.41 0.37
CA LEU A 125 1.77 -2.27 -0.41
C LEU A 125 1.64 -0.95 0.38
N GLY A 126 0.49 -0.73 1.01
CA GLY A 126 0.26 0.46 1.83
C GLY A 126 1.20 0.54 3.03
N SER A 127 1.39 -0.56 3.76
CA SER A 127 2.30 -0.60 4.92
C SER A 127 3.76 -0.43 4.51
N MET A 128 4.20 -1.00 3.39
CA MET A 128 5.55 -0.82 2.85
C MET A 128 5.85 0.67 2.55
N MET A 129 4.89 1.38 1.95
CA MET A 129 5.03 2.82 1.71
C MET A 129 4.95 3.63 3.02
N LEU A 130 4.14 3.18 3.99
CA LEU A 130 4.04 3.83 5.30
C LEU A 130 5.35 3.76 6.07
N VAL A 131 6.07 2.62 6.01
CA VAL A 131 7.39 2.45 6.63
C VAL A 131 8.38 3.49 6.12
N THR A 132 8.35 3.82 4.82
CA THR A 132 9.28 4.81 4.24
C THR A 132 8.99 6.25 4.66
N LEU A 133 7.76 6.52 5.11
CA LEU A 133 7.30 7.85 5.51
C LEU A 133 7.29 8.06 7.03
N ALA A 134 7.41 6.98 7.82
CA ALA A 134 7.29 7.02 9.27
C ALA A 134 8.45 7.81 9.91
N ASN A 135 8.12 8.86 10.67
CA ASN A 135 9.09 9.76 11.31
C ASN A 135 9.12 9.62 12.85
N HIS A 136 8.51 8.57 13.38
CA HIS A 136 8.52 8.28 14.81
C HIS A 136 8.83 6.80 15.02
N ALA A 137 9.75 6.46 15.93
CA ALA A 137 10.24 5.10 16.11
C ALA A 137 9.14 4.07 16.37
N LEU A 138 8.20 4.36 17.26
CA LEU A 138 7.07 3.46 17.54
C LEU A 138 6.14 3.34 16.35
N PHE A 139 5.88 4.43 15.63
CA PHE A 139 5.05 4.41 14.43
C PHE A 139 5.70 3.59 13.31
N PHE A 140 7.02 3.74 13.14
CA PHE A 140 7.81 2.90 12.22
C PHE A 140 7.69 1.41 12.57
N LEU A 141 7.83 1.04 13.85
CA LEU A 141 7.72 -0.35 14.29
C LEU A 141 6.32 -0.92 14.02
N VAL A 142 5.26 -0.15 14.28
CA VAL A 142 3.88 -0.56 13.98
C VAL A 142 3.66 -0.76 12.47
N ALA A 143 4.15 0.17 11.64
CA ALA A 143 4.05 0.04 10.19
C ALA A 143 4.84 -1.15 9.65
N TRP A 144 6.02 -1.40 10.20
CA TRP A 144 6.88 -2.54 9.85
C TRP A 144 6.25 -3.87 10.26
N GLU A 145 5.67 -3.97 11.45
CA GLU A 145 4.96 -5.15 11.91
C GLU A 145 3.74 -5.45 11.02
N LEU A 146 2.98 -4.41 10.68
CA LEU A 146 1.85 -4.54 9.76
C LEU A 146 2.29 -5.08 8.38
N MET A 147 3.40 -4.59 7.86
CA MET A 147 4.01 -5.07 6.61
C MET A 147 4.41 -6.54 6.72
N SER A 148 5.05 -6.93 7.83
CA SER A 148 5.50 -8.31 8.08
C SER A 148 4.32 -9.27 8.18
N LEU A 149 3.26 -8.90 8.91
CA LEU A 149 2.04 -9.70 9.03
C LEU A 149 1.34 -9.86 7.67
N ALA A 150 1.19 -8.77 6.92
CA ALA A 150 0.57 -8.83 5.60
C ALA A 150 1.37 -9.75 4.64
N SER A 151 2.69 -9.64 4.65
CA SER A 151 3.60 -10.51 3.89
C SER A 151 3.45 -11.98 4.27
N TYR A 152 3.39 -12.28 5.58
CA TYR A 152 3.17 -13.63 6.08
C TYR A 152 1.89 -14.25 5.51
N PHE A 153 0.76 -13.52 5.56
CA PHE A 153 -0.51 -14.02 5.03
C PHE A 153 -0.49 -14.21 3.52
N LEU A 154 0.26 -13.39 2.78
CA LEU A 154 0.45 -13.58 1.33
C LEU A 154 1.26 -14.84 1.01
N VAL A 155 2.30 -15.16 1.80
CA VAL A 155 3.12 -16.36 1.61
C VAL A 155 2.34 -17.63 1.97
N VAL A 156 1.58 -17.60 3.08
CA VAL A 156 0.78 -18.75 3.54
C VAL A 156 -0.41 -19.03 2.60
N PHE A 157 -0.78 -18.08 1.76
CA PHE A 157 -1.88 -18.22 0.81
C PHE A 157 -1.77 -19.46 -0.07
N ASP A 158 -0.57 -19.83 -0.51
CA ASP A 158 -0.30 -20.96 -1.43
C ASP A 158 0.09 -22.26 -0.69
N HIS A 159 -0.06 -22.33 0.64
CA HIS A 159 0.45 -23.45 1.45
C HIS A 159 -0.37 -24.75 1.35
N LYS A 160 -1.43 -24.82 0.56
CA LYS A 160 -2.29 -26.01 0.47
C LYS A 160 -1.91 -27.02 -0.63
N GLU A 161 -0.78 -26.84 -1.31
CA GLU A 161 -0.33 -27.74 -2.39
C GLU A 161 0.75 -28.77 -1.96
N HIS A 162 0.80 -29.13 -0.66
CA HIS A 162 1.64 -30.26 -0.21
C HIS A 162 0.87 -31.26 0.64
#